data_b37aaa7a09b3cacc72668e87799d0986
#
_entry.id   b37aaa7a09b3cacc72668e87799d0986
#
_cell.length_a   1.000
_cell.length_b   1.000
_cell.length_c   1.000
_cell.angle_alpha   90.00
_cell.angle_beta   90.00
_cell.angle_gamma   90.00
#
_symmetry.space_group_name_H-M   'P 1'
#
loop_
_entity.id
_entity.type
_entity.pdbx_description
1 polymer ?
#
loop_
_entity_poly.entity_id
_entity_poly.type
_entity_poly.pdbx_seq_one_letter_code
_entity_poly.pdbx_strand_id
1 'polypeptide(L)'
;MDNSLQNYMRKEYNLMIGDSTAEKIKKEIGTAIATNKNIYAVKGRDLRSGTPKEVNITEEDSSEALNGILREMVNGIKDALENTPPELSADLVDMGLTLTGGGALLKNIDKRFSKETGLPVHIADDPLACVAIGTGKALDQEETFSTMPVSYTHLRAHET
;
A
#
# COMPACT_ATOMS: atom_id res chain seq x y z
N MET A 1 -1.95 -7.09 0.52
CA MET A 1 -2.97 -6.57 1.45
C MET A 1 -4.18 -7.49 1.54
N ASP A 2 -4.85 -7.82 0.42
CA ASP A 2 -6.07 -8.65 0.45
C ASP A 2 -5.80 -10.04 1.02
N ASN A 3 -4.71 -10.69 0.62
CA ASN A 3 -4.28 -11.97 1.21
C ASN A 3 -4.00 -11.88 2.72
N SER A 4 -3.49 -10.76 3.20
CA SER A 4 -3.23 -10.54 4.63
C SER A 4 -4.55 -10.49 5.42
N LEU A 5 -5.55 -9.79 4.88
CA LEU A 5 -6.90 -9.74 5.45
C LEU A 5 -7.57 -11.13 5.44
N GLN A 6 -7.47 -11.88 4.34
CA GLN A 6 -8.02 -13.25 4.28
C GLN A 6 -7.37 -14.17 5.30
N ASN A 7 -6.04 -14.10 5.43
CA ASN A 7 -5.29 -14.91 6.39
C ASN A 7 -5.66 -14.55 7.84
N TYR A 8 -5.81 -13.26 8.14
CA TYR A 8 -6.26 -12.79 9.44
C TYR A 8 -7.67 -13.29 9.77
N MET A 9 -8.63 -13.14 8.84
CA MET A 9 -9.99 -13.62 9.02
C MET A 9 -10.05 -15.13 9.23
N ARG A 10 -9.20 -15.87 8.53
CA ARG A 10 -9.08 -17.32 8.70
C ARG A 10 -8.54 -17.68 10.08
N LYS A 11 -7.50 -17.00 10.52
CA LYS A 11 -6.80 -17.32 11.77
C LYS A 11 -7.60 -16.89 13.00
N GLU A 12 -8.07 -15.66 13.05
CA GLU A 12 -8.71 -15.09 14.24
C GLU A 12 -10.21 -15.43 14.35
N TYR A 13 -10.90 -15.47 13.21
CA TYR A 13 -12.37 -15.63 13.18
C TYR A 13 -12.82 -17.01 12.66
N ASN A 14 -11.88 -17.88 12.22
CA ASN A 14 -12.15 -19.12 11.50
C ASN A 14 -13.10 -18.91 10.31
N LEU A 15 -13.01 -17.76 9.65
CA LEU A 15 -13.89 -17.35 8.58
C LEU A 15 -13.13 -17.32 7.24
N MET A 16 -13.65 -18.04 6.26
CA MET A 16 -13.15 -18.01 4.90
C MET A 16 -13.90 -16.93 4.11
N ILE A 17 -13.15 -15.98 3.58
CA ILE A 17 -13.66 -14.89 2.73
C ILE A 17 -12.98 -14.93 1.35
N GLY A 18 -13.68 -14.45 0.33
CA GLY A 18 -13.13 -14.31 -1.03
C GLY A 18 -12.43 -12.97 -1.25
N ASP A 19 -11.75 -12.85 -2.41
CA ASP A 19 -10.99 -11.65 -2.79
C ASP A 19 -11.86 -10.38 -2.79
N SER A 20 -13.05 -10.46 -3.35
CA SER A 20 -13.98 -9.33 -3.39
C SER A 20 -14.41 -8.84 -2.00
N THR A 21 -14.53 -9.76 -1.03
CA THR A 21 -14.85 -9.42 0.36
C THR A 21 -13.64 -8.78 1.04
N ALA A 22 -12.44 -9.30 0.84
CA ALA A 22 -11.21 -8.72 1.36
C ALA A 22 -10.98 -7.30 0.83
N GLU A 23 -11.23 -7.08 -0.47
CA GLU A 23 -11.16 -5.75 -1.07
C GLU A 23 -12.19 -4.78 -0.47
N LYS A 24 -13.42 -5.22 -0.22
CA LYS A 24 -14.43 -4.40 0.46
C LYS A 24 -14.00 -4.02 1.86
N ILE A 25 -13.50 -4.96 2.66
CA ILE A 25 -12.96 -4.68 4.00
C ILE A 25 -11.87 -3.61 3.91
N LYS A 26 -10.92 -3.77 2.99
CA LYS A 26 -9.83 -2.81 2.78
C LYS A 26 -10.34 -1.40 2.45
N LYS A 27 -11.37 -1.28 1.62
CA LYS A 27 -11.95 0.01 1.22
C LYS A 27 -12.79 0.66 2.33
N GLU A 28 -13.55 -0.12 3.08
CA GLU A 28 -14.49 0.40 4.08
C GLU A 28 -13.79 0.75 5.41
N ILE A 29 -13.06 -0.20 5.98
CA ILE A 29 -12.41 -0.04 7.28
C ILE A 29 -10.89 -0.24 7.26
N GLY A 30 -10.28 -0.44 6.06
CA GLY A 30 -8.83 -0.58 5.93
C GLY A 30 -8.11 0.65 6.46
N THR A 31 -7.19 0.45 7.40
CA THR A 31 -6.38 1.53 7.97
C THR A 31 -5.00 1.02 8.36
N ALA A 32 -3.99 1.87 8.18
CA ALA A 32 -2.64 1.58 8.64
C ALA A 32 -2.46 1.84 10.14
N ILE A 33 -3.28 2.73 10.70
CA ILE A 33 -3.35 3.04 12.14
C ILE A 33 -4.83 3.16 12.49
N ALA A 34 -5.29 2.35 13.43
CA ALA A 34 -6.65 2.45 13.94
C ALA A 34 -6.82 3.77 14.72
N THR A 35 -7.81 4.55 14.36
CA THR A 35 -8.12 5.83 15.02
C THR A 35 -9.55 5.89 15.51
N ASN A 36 -10.42 5.07 14.95
CA ASN A 36 -11.84 5.03 15.27
C ASN A 36 -12.26 3.61 15.64
N LYS A 37 -13.40 3.53 16.30
CA LYS A 37 -14.03 2.23 16.66
C LYS A 37 -15.12 1.84 15.66
N ASN A 38 -14.86 2.06 14.37
CA ASN A 38 -15.79 1.66 13.33
C ASN A 38 -15.89 0.14 13.29
N ILE A 39 -17.12 -0.35 13.11
CA ILE A 39 -17.42 -1.78 13.02
C ILE A 39 -17.94 -2.07 11.63
N TYR A 40 -17.49 -3.17 11.04
CA TYR A 40 -17.91 -3.64 9.73
C TYR A 40 -18.33 -5.11 9.79
N ALA A 41 -19.53 -5.43 9.32
CA ALA A 41 -20.04 -6.78 9.27
C ALA A 41 -19.51 -7.51 8.03
N VAL A 42 -18.80 -8.61 8.25
CA VAL A 42 -18.19 -9.44 7.20
C VAL A 42 -18.88 -10.78 7.13
N LYS A 43 -19.31 -11.14 5.93
CA LYS A 43 -19.93 -12.45 5.64
C LYS A 43 -18.93 -13.38 4.97
N GLY A 44 -18.91 -14.62 5.41
CA GLY A 44 -18.05 -15.66 4.86
C GLY A 44 -18.54 -17.05 5.22
N ARG A 45 -17.69 -18.04 4.99
CA ARG A 45 -17.95 -19.44 5.36
C ARG A 45 -17.15 -19.80 6.62
N ASP A 46 -17.83 -20.27 7.65
CA ASP A 46 -17.18 -20.82 8.83
C ASP A 46 -16.37 -22.07 8.48
N LEU A 47 -15.10 -22.09 8.86
CA LEU A 47 -14.19 -23.17 8.53
C LEU A 47 -14.44 -24.45 9.34
N ARG A 48 -15.14 -24.35 10.48
CA ARG A 48 -15.45 -25.52 11.34
C ARG A 48 -16.73 -26.21 10.90
N SER A 49 -17.79 -25.44 10.69
CA SER A 49 -19.12 -25.98 10.35
C SER A 49 -19.39 -26.01 8.84
N GLY A 50 -18.62 -25.27 8.04
CA GLY A 50 -18.84 -25.12 6.60
C GLY A 50 -20.05 -24.23 6.24
N THR A 51 -20.76 -23.70 7.24
CA THR A 51 -21.97 -22.89 7.05
C THR A 51 -21.66 -21.41 6.84
N PRO A 52 -22.58 -20.64 6.22
CA PRO A 52 -22.47 -19.18 6.18
C PRO A 52 -22.45 -18.59 7.58
N LYS A 53 -21.57 -17.62 7.81
CA LYS A 53 -21.41 -16.92 9.08
C LYS A 53 -21.12 -15.45 8.83
N GLU A 54 -21.63 -14.62 9.73
CA GLU A 54 -21.34 -13.19 9.77
C GLU A 54 -20.54 -12.86 11.05
N VAL A 55 -19.52 -12.05 10.93
CA VAL A 55 -18.72 -11.54 12.06
C VAL A 55 -18.52 -10.04 11.94
N ASN A 56 -18.46 -9.37 13.07
CA ASN A 56 -18.13 -7.95 13.13
C ASN A 56 -16.63 -7.79 13.37
N ILE A 57 -15.99 -6.99 12.54
CA ILE A 57 -14.57 -6.62 12.66
C ILE A 57 -14.43 -5.13 12.87
N THR A 58 -13.33 -4.72 13.47
CA THR A 58 -13.02 -3.32 13.80
C THR A 58 -11.87 -2.79 12.95
N GLU A 59 -11.62 -1.46 13.02
CA GLU A 59 -10.42 -0.86 12.43
C GLU A 59 -9.13 -1.43 13.07
N GLU A 60 -9.17 -1.84 14.34
CA GLU A 60 -8.03 -2.48 15.02
C GLU A 60 -7.69 -3.82 14.36
N ASP A 61 -8.72 -4.65 14.11
CA ASP A 61 -8.55 -5.94 13.40
C ASP A 61 -7.95 -5.73 12.00
N SER A 62 -8.43 -4.71 11.27
CA SER A 62 -7.91 -4.39 9.94
C SER A 62 -6.47 -3.91 9.99
N SER A 63 -6.13 -3.03 10.94
CA SER A 63 -4.77 -2.54 11.14
C SER A 63 -3.80 -3.66 11.52
N GLU A 64 -4.23 -4.59 12.38
CA GLU A 64 -3.45 -5.76 12.78
C GLU A 64 -3.23 -6.70 11.60
N ALA A 65 -4.27 -6.99 10.83
CA ALA A 65 -4.19 -7.82 9.63
C ALA A 65 -3.19 -7.28 8.60
N LEU A 66 -3.11 -5.96 8.46
CA LEU A 66 -2.24 -5.29 7.50
C LEU A 66 -0.84 -4.99 8.04
N ASN A 67 -0.61 -5.14 9.36
CA ASN A 67 0.64 -4.74 10.00
C ASN A 67 1.89 -5.42 9.40
N GLY A 68 1.79 -6.70 9.04
CA GLY A 68 2.90 -7.45 8.43
C GLY A 68 3.35 -6.82 7.10
N ILE A 69 2.41 -6.63 6.18
CA ILE A 69 2.71 -6.06 4.85
C ILE A 69 3.15 -4.59 4.94
N LEU A 70 2.59 -3.82 5.88
CA LEU A 70 3.01 -2.43 6.09
C LEU A 70 4.44 -2.34 6.62
N ARG A 71 4.85 -3.25 7.50
CA ARG A 71 6.25 -3.35 7.95
C ARG A 71 7.21 -3.70 6.82
N GLU A 72 6.83 -4.63 5.94
CA GLU A 72 7.64 -4.96 4.76
C GLU A 72 7.82 -3.74 3.86
N MET A 73 6.76 -2.96 3.64
CA MET A 73 6.84 -1.71 2.87
C MET A 73 7.77 -0.68 3.53
N VAL A 74 7.67 -0.49 4.85
CA VAL A 74 8.55 0.41 5.60
C VAL A 74 10.01 -0.03 5.50
N ASN A 75 10.28 -1.34 5.62
CA ASN A 75 11.64 -1.85 5.48
C ASN A 75 12.18 -1.59 4.07
N GLY A 76 11.38 -1.82 3.02
CA GLY A 76 11.77 -1.49 1.66
C GLY A 76 12.08 0.00 1.45
N ILE A 77 11.31 0.89 2.10
CA ILE A 77 11.60 2.33 2.09
C ILE A 77 12.94 2.62 2.79
N LYS A 78 13.18 2.04 3.96
CA LYS A 78 14.43 2.21 4.71
C LYS A 78 15.64 1.70 3.92
N ASP A 79 15.53 0.53 3.31
CA ASP A 79 16.57 -0.04 2.46
C ASP A 79 16.89 0.89 1.27
N ALA A 80 15.86 1.50 0.66
CA ALA A 80 16.05 2.47 -0.42
C ALA A 80 16.74 3.75 0.08
N LEU A 81 16.37 4.24 1.26
CA LEU A 81 16.98 5.42 1.87
C LEU A 81 18.44 5.19 2.24
N GLU A 82 18.79 4.01 2.76
CA GLU A 82 20.17 3.61 3.08
C GLU A 82 21.08 3.56 1.83
N ASN A 83 20.50 3.22 0.68
CA ASN A 83 21.21 3.17 -0.60
C ASN A 83 21.19 4.52 -1.35
N THR A 84 20.57 5.55 -0.79
CA THR A 84 20.49 6.89 -1.39
C THR A 84 21.74 7.69 -1.05
N PRO A 85 22.38 8.36 -2.04
CA PRO A 85 23.52 9.24 -1.79
C PRO A 85 23.22 10.32 -0.75
N PRO A 86 24.20 10.72 0.10
CA PRO A 86 23.98 11.66 1.19
C PRO A 86 23.40 13.02 0.75
N GLU A 87 23.79 13.50 -0.41
CA GLU A 87 23.31 14.77 -0.98
C GLU A 87 21.81 14.72 -1.26
N LEU A 88 21.34 13.61 -1.85
CA LEU A 88 19.90 13.40 -2.11
C LEU A 88 19.12 13.09 -0.84
N SER A 89 19.77 12.44 0.13
CA SER A 89 19.13 12.17 1.43
C SER A 89 18.83 13.46 2.21
N ALA A 90 19.66 14.48 2.06
CA ALA A 90 19.40 15.80 2.66
C ALA A 90 18.11 16.43 2.11
N ASP A 91 17.89 16.36 0.81
CA ASP A 91 16.69 16.89 0.16
C ASP A 91 15.41 16.17 0.63
N LEU A 92 15.50 14.90 0.96
CA LEU A 92 14.35 14.11 1.45
C LEU A 92 13.83 14.57 2.83
N VAL A 93 14.67 15.23 3.63
CA VAL A 93 14.25 15.80 4.93
C VAL A 93 13.23 16.92 4.70
N ASP A 94 13.43 17.72 3.68
CA ASP A 94 12.57 18.87 3.35
C ASP A 94 11.43 18.48 2.41
N MET A 95 11.72 17.70 1.37
CA MET A 95 10.74 17.35 0.33
C MET A 95 9.87 16.15 0.71
N GLY A 96 10.39 15.25 1.53
CA GLY A 96 9.67 14.04 1.97
C GLY A 96 9.49 12.98 0.90
N LEU A 97 8.56 12.08 1.15
CA LEU A 97 8.19 10.96 0.27
C LEU A 97 6.79 11.16 -0.28
N THR A 98 6.59 10.92 -1.57
CA THR A 98 5.26 10.95 -2.18
C THR A 98 4.79 9.53 -2.47
N LEU A 99 3.63 9.16 -1.92
CA LEU A 99 2.98 7.88 -2.15
C LEU A 99 2.05 7.94 -3.36
N THR A 100 2.13 6.94 -4.21
CA THR A 100 1.29 6.78 -5.40
C THR A 100 0.69 5.37 -5.50
N GLY A 101 -0.24 5.18 -6.42
CA GLY A 101 -0.91 3.89 -6.62
C GLY A 101 -2.04 3.63 -5.62
N GLY A 102 -2.76 2.53 -5.83
CA GLY A 102 -3.94 2.19 -5.03
C GLY A 102 -3.66 1.95 -3.54
N GLY A 103 -2.43 1.53 -3.20
CA GLY A 103 -2.01 1.36 -1.80
C GLY A 103 -1.95 2.65 -1.01
N ALA A 104 -1.68 3.78 -1.67
CA ALA A 104 -1.65 5.10 -1.05
C ALA A 104 -3.03 5.57 -0.53
N LEU A 105 -4.12 4.96 -1.02
CA LEU A 105 -5.48 5.24 -0.57
C LEU A 105 -5.84 4.58 0.78
N LEU A 106 -4.98 3.74 1.33
CA LEU A 106 -5.21 3.16 2.65
C LEU A 106 -5.21 4.26 3.71
N LYS A 107 -6.23 4.30 4.56
CA LYS A 107 -6.36 5.33 5.60
C LYS A 107 -5.14 5.37 6.51
N ASN A 108 -4.64 6.57 6.80
CA ASN A 108 -3.49 6.83 7.70
C ASN A 108 -2.16 6.16 7.30
N ILE A 109 -1.99 5.75 6.04
CA ILE A 109 -0.72 5.16 5.58
C ILE A 109 0.42 6.18 5.59
N ASP A 110 0.12 7.42 5.23
CA ASP A 110 1.02 8.57 5.31
C ASP A 110 1.56 8.77 6.73
N LYS A 111 0.66 8.79 7.72
CA LYS A 111 1.01 8.93 9.14
C LYS A 111 1.86 7.75 9.65
N ARG A 112 1.52 6.54 9.22
CA ARG A 112 2.27 5.34 9.58
C ARG A 112 3.69 5.41 9.05
N PHE A 113 3.85 5.72 7.77
CA PHE A 113 5.15 5.77 7.14
C PHE A 113 5.98 6.94 7.64
N SER A 114 5.37 8.12 7.82
CA SER A 114 6.05 9.27 8.42
C SER A 114 6.58 8.96 9.84
N LYS A 115 5.79 8.28 10.66
CA LYS A 115 6.20 7.87 12.01
C LYS A 115 7.36 6.87 12.00
N GLU A 116 7.39 5.95 11.05
CA GLU A 116 8.37 4.85 10.98
C GLU A 116 9.68 5.27 10.29
N THR A 117 9.62 6.22 9.35
CA THR A 117 10.77 6.72 8.58
C THR A 117 11.35 8.02 9.14
N GLY A 118 10.56 8.79 9.90
CA GLY A 118 10.94 10.11 10.38
C GLY A 118 10.88 11.21 9.30
N LEU A 119 10.41 10.89 8.09
CA LEU A 119 10.31 11.83 6.97
C LEU A 119 8.87 12.31 6.76
N PRO A 120 8.66 13.50 6.19
CA PRO A 120 7.35 13.90 5.69
C PRO A 120 6.86 12.93 4.62
N VAL A 121 5.60 12.52 4.67
CA VAL A 121 4.99 11.61 3.69
C VAL A 121 3.71 12.23 3.17
N HIS A 122 3.62 12.35 1.86
CA HIS A 122 2.50 12.95 1.16
C HIS A 122 1.83 11.92 0.26
N ILE A 123 0.51 12.03 0.10
CA ILE A 123 -0.24 11.24 -0.88
C ILE A 123 -0.41 12.13 -2.11
N ALA A 124 -0.14 11.59 -3.30
CA ALA A 124 -0.36 12.31 -4.55
C ALA A 124 -1.84 12.70 -4.71
N ASP A 125 -2.12 13.82 -5.39
CA ASP A 125 -3.49 14.32 -5.58
C ASP A 125 -4.40 13.29 -6.27
N ASP A 126 -3.87 12.60 -7.27
CA ASP A 126 -4.54 11.45 -7.91
C ASP A 126 -3.58 10.24 -7.91
N PRO A 127 -3.54 9.47 -6.81
CA PRO A 127 -2.55 8.40 -6.67
C PRO A 127 -2.69 7.29 -7.73
N LEU A 128 -3.87 7.10 -8.29
CA LEU A 128 -4.12 6.07 -9.31
C LEU A 128 -3.69 6.51 -10.71
N ALA A 129 -3.84 7.79 -11.03
CA ALA A 129 -3.57 8.33 -12.36
C ALA A 129 -2.19 8.98 -12.49
N CYS A 130 -1.50 9.31 -11.40
CA CYS A 130 -0.26 10.11 -11.42
C CYS A 130 0.84 9.49 -12.30
N VAL A 131 0.97 8.17 -12.37
CA VAL A 131 1.96 7.50 -13.24
C VAL A 131 1.59 7.72 -14.71
N ALA A 132 0.33 7.52 -15.08
CA ALA A 132 -0.14 7.73 -16.46
C ALA A 132 -0.02 9.19 -16.88
N ILE A 133 -0.42 10.11 -16.00
CA ILE A 133 -0.31 11.56 -16.23
C ILE A 133 1.17 11.97 -16.37
N GLY A 134 2.04 11.46 -15.49
CA GLY A 134 3.48 11.73 -15.53
C GLY A 134 4.13 11.21 -16.81
N THR A 135 3.77 10.02 -17.24
CA THR A 135 4.24 9.44 -18.51
C THR A 135 3.77 10.28 -19.70
N GLY A 136 2.49 10.70 -19.73
CA GLY A 136 1.96 11.58 -20.75
C GLY A 136 2.73 12.90 -20.83
N LYS A 137 2.96 13.56 -19.70
CA LYS A 137 3.75 14.79 -19.64
C LYS A 137 5.20 14.59 -20.10
N ALA A 138 5.81 13.44 -19.78
CA ALA A 138 7.15 13.13 -20.24
C ALA A 138 7.23 12.97 -21.77
N LEU A 139 6.22 12.36 -22.38
CA LEU A 139 6.12 12.22 -23.83
C LEU A 139 5.89 13.59 -24.52
N ASP A 140 5.06 14.45 -23.94
CA ASP A 140 4.81 15.79 -24.47
C ASP A 140 6.05 16.71 -24.37
N GLN A 141 6.98 16.41 -23.46
CA GLN A 141 8.20 17.17 -23.21
C GLN A 141 9.46 16.36 -23.51
N GLU A 142 9.44 15.58 -24.59
CA GLU A 142 10.52 14.66 -24.98
C GLU A 142 11.91 15.29 -25.00
N GLU A 143 12.02 16.54 -25.46
CA GLU A 143 13.30 17.30 -25.45
C GLU A 143 13.85 17.52 -24.05
N THR A 144 12.98 17.75 -23.06
CA THR A 144 13.39 18.01 -21.67
C THR A 144 13.79 16.73 -20.94
N PHE A 145 13.13 15.62 -21.24
CA PHE A 145 13.36 14.33 -20.59
C PHE A 145 14.31 13.40 -21.33
N SER A 146 14.75 13.75 -22.55
CA SER A 146 15.71 12.96 -23.35
C SER A 146 17.07 12.76 -22.66
N THR A 147 17.42 13.62 -21.72
CA THR A 147 18.68 13.54 -20.94
C THR A 147 18.55 12.74 -19.64
N MET A 148 17.36 12.28 -19.26
CA MET A 148 17.19 11.44 -18.07
C MET A 148 17.76 10.05 -18.34
N PRO A 149 18.64 9.51 -17.47
CA PRO A 149 19.14 8.16 -17.60
C PRO A 149 17.98 7.17 -17.40
N VAL A 150 17.50 6.60 -18.50
CA VAL A 150 16.53 5.50 -18.45
C VAL A 150 17.31 4.22 -18.21
N SER A 151 17.28 3.71 -17.00
CA SER A 151 17.85 2.40 -16.68
C SER A 151 16.99 1.31 -17.32
N TYR A 152 17.25 1.00 -18.58
CA TYR A 152 16.72 -0.20 -19.22
C TYR A 152 17.51 -1.43 -18.72
N THR A 153 17.20 -1.91 -17.55
CA THR A 153 17.55 -3.27 -17.18
C THR A 153 16.44 -4.21 -17.62
N HIS A 154 16.72 -4.91 -18.72
CA HIS A 154 16.03 -6.09 -19.23
C HIS A 154 14.62 -5.96 -19.81
N LEU A 155 14.56 -5.74 -21.11
CA LEU A 155 13.72 -6.50 -22.01
C LEU A 155 14.56 -6.90 -23.23
N ARG A 156 15.52 -7.81 -23.05
CA ARG A 156 15.93 -8.67 -24.16
C ARG A 156 14.88 -9.76 -24.27
N ALA A 157 13.95 -9.57 -25.18
CA ALA A 157 13.20 -10.66 -25.74
C ALA A 157 14.20 -11.70 -26.27
N HIS A 158 14.06 -12.95 -25.88
CA HIS A 158 14.66 -14.07 -26.55
C HIS A 158 14.04 -14.14 -27.95
N GLU A 159 14.76 -13.63 -28.94
CA GLU A 159 14.60 -14.06 -30.32
C GLU A 159 15.46 -15.30 -30.51
N THR A 160 14.83 -16.41 -30.68
CA THR A 160 15.25 -17.53 -31.52
C THR A 160 14.05 -18.12 -32.21
#